data_6f2e31494565bbe15e60aa0524db9634
#
_entry.id   6f2e31494565bbe15e60aa0524db9634
#
_cell.length_a   1.000
_cell.length_b   1.000
_cell.length_c   1.000
_cell.angle_alpha   90.00
_cell.angle_beta   90.00
_cell.angle_gamma   90.00
#
_symmetry.space_group_name_H-M   'P 1'
#
loop_
_entity.id
_entity.type
_entity.pdbx_description
1 polymer ?
#
loop_
_entity_poly.entity_id
_entity_poly.type
_entity_poly.pdbx_seq_one_letter_code
_entity_poly.pdbx_strand_id
1 'polypeptide(L)'
;MFALSDHPRSSAALRPERVRFTIIGVRALLIPRFAVVGLAAIVAAAALMLPAAVLPPGTPGAAPPAVAANCPPVQIVFARGRNESPGPGTLGNAFISDVRNKVNKTVGVYAVQYPADTEVAQGANDMSHHIQDMVNNCPDTRLVLGGYSLGAAVTDVVLAAPIGAFGFDSPLPPGVDQHVAAVALFGNGSQWVGPITNFNPTYNDRTIELCHGADPVCNPADPNTWKANWPEHLAGAYIDAGMANQAADFVAGKL
;
A
#
# COMPACT_ATOMS: atom_id res chain seq x y z
N MET A 1 9.08 39.77 55.99
CA MET A 1 10.16 39.11 56.75
C MET A 1 9.82 37.60 56.75
N PHE A 2 10.10 36.90 55.66
CA PHE A 2 10.01 35.43 55.59
C PHE A 2 11.19 34.94 54.79
N ALA A 3 11.91 34.02 55.40
CA ALA A 3 13.20 33.51 54.97
C ALA A 3 13.12 32.60 53.74
N LEU A 4 14.04 32.78 52.79
CA LEU A 4 14.34 31.89 51.68
C LEU A 4 15.13 30.70 52.23
N SER A 5 14.62 29.48 51.96
CA SER A 5 15.28 28.22 52.26
C SER A 5 15.97 27.74 50.99
N ASP A 6 17.30 27.80 50.98
CA ASP A 6 18.16 27.24 49.96
C ASP A 6 18.17 25.69 50.00
N HIS A 7 17.89 25.04 48.88
CA HIS A 7 18.15 23.63 48.71
C HIS A 7 19.30 23.44 47.70
N PRO A 8 20.34 22.65 48.03
CA PRO A 8 21.46 22.42 47.13
C PRO A 8 21.10 21.47 46.00
N ARG A 9 21.40 21.88 44.78
CA ARG A 9 21.32 21.06 43.56
C ARG A 9 22.44 20.04 43.57
N SER A 10 22.11 18.75 43.68
CA SER A 10 23.02 17.64 43.44
C SER A 10 23.11 17.36 41.95
N SER A 11 24.22 17.74 41.34
CA SER A 11 24.55 17.37 39.95
C SER A 11 25.19 15.99 39.92
N ALA A 12 24.42 14.96 39.65
CA ALA A 12 24.96 13.62 39.34
C ALA A 12 25.32 13.56 37.86
N ALA A 13 26.60 13.61 37.56
CA ALA A 13 27.14 13.40 36.23
C ALA A 13 27.00 11.92 35.84
N LEU A 14 26.16 11.62 34.82
CA LEU A 14 26.06 10.32 34.24
C LEU A 14 27.30 10.04 33.35
N ARG A 15 28.09 9.04 33.74
CA ARG A 15 29.21 8.51 32.92
C ARG A 15 28.63 7.70 31.77
N PRO A 16 29.13 7.85 30.53
CA PRO A 16 28.75 6.98 29.42
C PRO A 16 29.38 5.59 29.59
N GLU A 17 28.55 4.56 29.73
CA GLU A 17 28.97 3.18 29.62
C GLU A 17 29.34 2.86 28.17
N ARG A 18 30.59 2.40 27.98
CA ARG A 18 31.07 1.89 26.69
C ARG A 18 30.50 0.48 26.47
N VAL A 19 29.55 0.38 25.57
CA VAL A 19 29.09 -0.92 25.08
C VAL A 19 30.21 -1.54 24.22
N ARG A 20 30.82 -2.63 24.69
CA ARG A 20 31.76 -3.44 23.91
C ARG A 20 30.96 -4.38 23.00
N PHE A 21 30.99 -4.14 21.69
CA PHE A 21 30.53 -5.12 20.72
C PHE A 21 31.56 -6.24 20.60
N THR A 22 31.21 -7.44 21.05
CA THR A 22 31.97 -8.67 20.79
C THR A 22 31.56 -9.18 19.41
N ILE A 23 32.48 -9.10 18.46
CA ILE A 23 32.28 -9.66 17.12
C ILE A 23 32.41 -11.18 17.25
N ILE A 24 31.33 -11.89 17.14
CA ILE A 24 31.31 -13.37 17.04
C ILE A 24 31.69 -13.72 15.61
N GLY A 25 32.87 -14.31 15.46
CA GLY A 25 33.39 -14.74 14.17
C GLY A 25 32.51 -15.82 13.52
N VAL A 26 32.04 -15.53 12.31
CA VAL A 26 31.36 -16.48 11.45
C VAL A 26 32.41 -17.42 10.86
N ARG A 27 32.43 -18.68 11.31
CA ARG A 27 33.23 -19.73 10.69
C ARG A 27 32.64 -20.10 9.34
N ALA A 28 33.40 -19.87 8.28
CA ALA A 28 33.07 -20.35 6.94
C ALA A 28 33.04 -21.88 6.93
N LEU A 29 31.89 -22.46 6.63
CA LEU A 29 31.77 -23.90 6.34
C LEU A 29 32.26 -24.13 4.90
N LEU A 30 33.39 -24.85 4.80
CA LEU A 30 33.90 -25.39 3.55
C LEU A 30 33.01 -26.55 3.10
N ILE A 31 32.28 -26.37 1.99
CA ILE A 31 31.55 -27.43 1.32
C ILE A 31 32.51 -28.22 0.41
N PRO A 32 32.62 -29.56 0.54
CA PRO A 32 33.46 -30.35 -0.35
C PRO A 32 32.86 -30.46 -1.75
N ARG A 33 33.66 -30.16 -2.77
CA ARG A 33 33.36 -30.38 -4.17
C ARG A 33 33.35 -31.87 -4.48
N PHE A 34 32.19 -32.47 -4.72
CA PHE A 34 32.13 -33.81 -5.33
C PHE A 34 32.36 -33.71 -6.83
N ALA A 35 33.44 -34.34 -7.31
CA ALA A 35 33.71 -34.55 -8.70
C ALA A 35 32.74 -35.63 -9.24
N VAL A 36 31.90 -35.26 -10.20
CA VAL A 36 31.05 -36.21 -10.94
C VAL A 36 31.86 -36.66 -12.16
N VAL A 37 32.30 -37.93 -12.14
CA VAL A 37 32.91 -38.61 -13.27
C VAL A 37 31.80 -38.97 -14.26
N GLY A 38 31.87 -38.38 -15.47
CA GLY A 38 30.93 -38.67 -16.53
C GLY A 38 31.24 -39.97 -17.24
N LEU A 39 30.26 -40.88 -17.34
CA LEU A 39 30.28 -42.03 -18.24
C LEU A 39 29.68 -41.60 -19.59
N ALA A 40 30.52 -41.53 -20.61
CA ALA A 40 30.07 -41.30 -21.99
C ALA A 40 29.53 -42.61 -22.56
N ALA A 41 28.23 -42.73 -22.76
CA ALA A 41 27.62 -43.78 -23.53
C ALA A 41 27.48 -43.30 -25.01
N ILE A 42 28.26 -43.92 -25.90
CA ILE A 42 28.16 -43.71 -27.36
C ILE A 42 26.98 -44.55 -27.86
N VAL A 43 25.86 -43.89 -28.23
CA VAL A 43 24.77 -44.52 -28.99
C VAL A 43 24.91 -44.08 -30.44
N ALA A 44 25.34 -45.03 -31.29
CA ALA A 44 25.31 -44.85 -32.73
C ALA A 44 23.87 -44.94 -33.25
N ALA A 45 23.27 -43.79 -33.60
CA ALA A 45 21.99 -43.74 -34.26
C ALA A 45 22.20 -43.64 -35.80
N ALA A 46 21.73 -44.63 -36.51
CA ALA A 46 21.69 -44.63 -37.98
C ALA A 46 20.78 -43.51 -38.50
N ALA A 47 21.36 -42.60 -39.25
CA ALA A 47 20.62 -41.51 -39.88
C ALA A 47 19.82 -42.05 -41.09
N LEU A 48 18.52 -42.18 -40.95
CA LEU A 48 17.58 -42.27 -42.07
C LEU A 48 17.43 -40.86 -42.65
N MET A 49 18.02 -40.63 -43.82
CA MET A 49 17.82 -39.38 -44.58
C MET A 49 16.40 -39.39 -45.19
N LEU A 50 15.49 -38.70 -44.52
CA LEU A 50 14.21 -38.28 -45.12
C LEU A 50 14.45 -36.95 -45.86
N PRO A 51 13.88 -36.76 -47.09
CA PRO A 51 14.00 -35.49 -47.79
C PRO A 51 13.33 -34.39 -46.97
N ALA A 52 14.07 -33.32 -46.68
CA ALA A 52 13.53 -32.13 -46.05
C ALA A 52 12.47 -31.50 -46.98
N ALA A 53 11.21 -31.62 -46.59
CA ALA A 53 10.15 -30.81 -47.18
C ALA A 53 10.43 -29.35 -46.84
N VAL A 54 10.78 -28.56 -47.85
CA VAL A 54 10.91 -27.11 -47.75
C VAL A 54 9.51 -26.57 -47.48
N LEU A 55 9.20 -26.30 -46.23
CA LEU A 55 8.02 -25.52 -45.84
C LEU A 55 8.21 -24.11 -46.36
N PRO A 56 7.21 -23.48 -46.99
CA PRO A 56 7.28 -22.06 -47.34
C PRO A 56 7.46 -21.24 -46.06
N PRO A 57 8.20 -20.09 -46.12
CA PRO A 57 8.33 -19.24 -44.97
C PRO A 57 6.94 -18.86 -44.48
N GLY A 58 6.57 -19.35 -43.28
CA GLY A 58 5.31 -19.02 -42.65
C GLY A 58 5.23 -17.51 -42.53
N THR A 59 4.19 -16.93 -43.09
CA THR A 59 3.82 -15.54 -42.76
C THR A 59 3.83 -15.40 -41.23
N PRO A 60 4.45 -14.36 -40.68
CA PRO A 60 4.34 -14.12 -39.24
C PRO A 60 2.85 -14.12 -38.90
N GLY A 61 2.40 -15.14 -38.17
CA GLY A 61 1.02 -15.19 -37.69
C GLY A 61 0.80 -13.90 -36.94
N ALA A 62 -0.16 -13.08 -37.37
CA ALA A 62 -0.57 -11.94 -36.60
C ALA A 62 -0.86 -12.44 -35.18
N ALA A 63 -0.17 -11.89 -34.20
CA ALA A 63 -0.48 -12.17 -32.80
C ALA A 63 -2.00 -11.97 -32.63
N PRO A 64 -2.71 -12.89 -31.93
CA PRO A 64 -4.12 -12.70 -31.69
C PRO A 64 -4.31 -11.29 -31.13
N PRO A 65 -5.35 -10.54 -31.57
CA PRO A 65 -5.58 -9.20 -31.05
C PRO A 65 -5.63 -9.33 -29.54
N ALA A 66 -4.78 -8.56 -28.85
CA ALA A 66 -4.85 -8.44 -27.42
C ALA A 66 -6.29 -8.04 -27.10
N VAL A 67 -7.02 -8.87 -26.35
CA VAL A 67 -8.34 -8.49 -25.84
C VAL A 67 -8.09 -7.20 -25.08
N ALA A 68 -8.56 -6.08 -25.61
CA ALA A 68 -8.39 -4.80 -24.97
C ALA A 68 -8.95 -4.94 -23.55
N ALA A 69 -8.09 -4.81 -22.55
CA ALA A 69 -8.52 -4.80 -21.17
C ALA A 69 -9.62 -3.74 -21.06
N ASN A 70 -10.74 -4.08 -20.43
CA ASN A 70 -11.87 -3.15 -20.31
C ASN A 70 -11.52 -2.11 -19.24
N CYS A 71 -10.58 -1.20 -19.59
CA CYS A 71 -10.00 -0.20 -18.71
C CYS A 71 -11.02 0.89 -18.40
N PRO A 72 -11.45 1.06 -17.16
CA PRO A 72 -12.33 2.18 -16.81
C PRO A 72 -11.54 3.50 -16.87
N PRO A 73 -12.17 4.62 -17.27
CA PRO A 73 -11.51 5.93 -17.23
C PRO A 73 -11.02 6.33 -15.83
N VAL A 74 -11.71 5.87 -14.78
CA VAL A 74 -11.38 6.06 -13.37
C VAL A 74 -11.49 4.73 -12.64
N GLN A 75 -10.55 4.43 -11.77
CA GLN A 75 -10.67 3.29 -10.86
C GLN A 75 -10.37 3.72 -9.42
N ILE A 76 -11.28 3.37 -8.52
CA ILE A 76 -11.06 3.50 -7.07
C ILE A 76 -10.47 2.19 -6.55
N VAL A 77 -9.30 2.27 -5.91
CA VAL A 77 -8.65 1.17 -5.18
C VAL A 77 -8.80 1.48 -3.70
N PHE A 78 -9.59 0.67 -2.98
CA PHE A 78 -9.96 1.00 -1.60
C PHE A 78 -9.70 -0.16 -0.64
N ALA A 79 -9.01 0.12 0.46
CA ALA A 79 -8.76 -0.81 1.55
C ALA A 79 -9.75 -0.56 2.70
N ARG A 80 -10.51 -1.60 3.05
CA ARG A 80 -11.52 -1.54 4.12
C ARG A 80 -10.91 -1.43 5.51
N GLY A 81 -11.71 -1.06 6.49
CA GLY A 81 -11.31 -1.04 7.89
C GLY A 81 -11.17 -2.45 8.50
N ARG A 82 -10.57 -2.49 9.68
CA ARG A 82 -10.34 -3.72 10.44
C ARG A 82 -11.65 -4.46 10.72
N ASN A 83 -11.65 -5.77 10.55
CA ASN A 83 -12.77 -6.69 10.76
C ASN A 83 -14.01 -6.44 9.87
N GLU A 84 -13.93 -5.57 8.87
CA GLU A 84 -14.98 -5.47 7.87
C GLU A 84 -14.97 -6.68 6.93
N SER A 85 -16.14 -7.07 6.44
CA SER A 85 -16.29 -8.14 5.44
C SER A 85 -15.57 -7.80 4.12
N PRO A 86 -15.15 -8.81 3.33
CA PRO A 86 -14.54 -8.59 2.02
C PRO A 86 -15.34 -7.62 1.15
N GLY A 87 -14.61 -6.72 0.48
CA GLY A 87 -15.17 -5.60 -0.27
C GLY A 87 -14.55 -4.28 0.16
N PRO A 88 -15.09 -3.12 -0.28
CA PRO A 88 -14.60 -1.80 0.11
C PRO A 88 -14.92 -1.41 1.57
N GLY A 89 -15.73 -2.20 2.28
CA GLY A 89 -16.24 -1.84 3.59
C GLY A 89 -17.41 -0.82 3.54
N THR A 90 -17.92 -0.50 4.72
CA THR A 90 -19.12 0.35 4.85
C THR A 90 -18.85 1.78 4.37
N LEU A 91 -17.80 2.39 4.89
CA LEU A 91 -17.41 3.76 4.52
C LEU A 91 -16.90 3.83 3.08
N GLY A 92 -16.13 2.84 2.62
CA GLY A 92 -15.67 2.75 1.24
C GLY A 92 -16.81 2.67 0.24
N ASN A 93 -17.88 1.92 0.54
CA ASN A 93 -19.07 1.86 -0.32
C ASN A 93 -19.81 3.20 -0.40
N ALA A 94 -19.96 3.92 0.71
CA ALA A 94 -20.56 5.26 0.73
C ALA A 94 -19.71 6.24 -0.12
N PHE A 95 -18.41 6.29 0.11
CA PHE A 95 -17.48 7.12 -0.66
C PHE A 95 -17.51 6.82 -2.16
N ILE A 96 -17.48 5.54 -2.55
CA ILE A 96 -17.55 5.13 -3.97
C ILE A 96 -18.87 5.56 -4.61
N SER A 97 -19.98 5.41 -3.88
CA SER A 97 -21.31 5.85 -4.34
C SER A 97 -21.33 7.37 -4.58
N ASP A 98 -20.77 8.13 -3.64
CA ASP A 98 -20.73 9.60 -3.74
C ASP A 98 -19.82 10.06 -4.90
N VAL A 99 -18.66 9.42 -5.12
CA VAL A 99 -17.81 9.72 -6.29
C VAL A 99 -18.55 9.44 -7.60
N ARG A 100 -19.23 8.29 -7.71
CA ARG A 100 -20.01 7.94 -8.91
C ARG A 100 -21.13 8.94 -9.23
N ASN A 101 -21.72 9.54 -8.19
CA ASN A 101 -22.76 10.56 -8.37
C ASN A 101 -22.20 11.92 -8.82
N LYS A 102 -20.92 12.18 -8.62
CA LYS A 102 -20.28 13.47 -8.89
C LYS A 102 -19.47 13.52 -10.20
N VAL A 103 -19.03 12.36 -10.69
CA VAL A 103 -18.21 12.32 -11.91
C VAL A 103 -18.99 11.75 -13.09
N ASN A 104 -18.91 12.42 -14.25
CA ASN A 104 -19.53 11.93 -15.49
C ASN A 104 -18.59 10.98 -16.25
N LYS A 105 -18.11 9.95 -15.53
CA LYS A 105 -17.19 8.94 -16.06
C LYS A 105 -17.54 7.59 -15.44
N THR A 106 -17.28 6.50 -16.16
CA THR A 106 -17.38 5.15 -15.58
C THR A 106 -16.30 4.99 -14.49
N VAL A 107 -16.71 4.62 -13.29
CA VAL A 107 -15.85 4.40 -12.14
C VAL A 107 -15.78 2.90 -11.83
N GLY A 108 -14.64 2.28 -12.16
CA GLY A 108 -14.28 0.94 -11.70
C GLY A 108 -13.92 0.94 -10.22
N VAL A 109 -13.99 -0.23 -9.60
CA VAL A 109 -13.65 -0.41 -8.18
C VAL A 109 -12.80 -1.65 -8.02
N TYR A 110 -11.72 -1.51 -7.28
CA TYR A 110 -10.95 -2.63 -6.74
C TYR A 110 -10.96 -2.55 -5.22
N ALA A 111 -11.50 -3.56 -4.58
CA ALA A 111 -11.43 -3.71 -3.13
C ALA A 111 -10.19 -4.52 -2.78
N VAL A 112 -9.28 -3.94 -2.02
CA VAL A 112 -8.01 -4.57 -1.63
C VAL A 112 -8.26 -5.90 -0.91
N GLN A 113 -7.59 -6.94 -1.38
CA GLN A 113 -7.75 -8.31 -0.90
C GLN A 113 -6.76 -8.59 0.22
N TYR A 114 -7.23 -8.60 1.45
CA TYR A 114 -6.44 -8.92 2.64
C TYR A 114 -7.35 -9.35 3.80
N PRO A 115 -6.81 -9.98 4.86
CA PRO A 115 -7.63 -10.42 6.00
C PRO A 115 -8.34 -9.28 6.74
N ALA A 116 -7.79 -8.07 6.74
CA ALA A 116 -8.26 -6.90 7.48
C ALA A 116 -8.35 -7.18 8.99
N ASP A 117 -7.35 -7.85 9.52
CA ASP A 117 -7.18 -8.10 10.96
C ASP A 117 -6.06 -7.25 11.55
N THR A 118 -4.79 -7.62 11.31
CA THR A 118 -3.58 -6.89 11.70
C THR A 118 -2.55 -6.83 10.58
N GLU A 119 -2.81 -7.50 9.46
CA GLU A 119 -1.85 -7.74 8.38
C GLU A 119 -1.83 -6.60 7.35
N VAL A 120 -1.32 -5.43 7.77
CA VAL A 120 -1.18 -4.25 6.89
C VAL A 120 -0.34 -4.56 5.65
N ALA A 121 0.76 -5.30 5.81
CA ALA A 121 1.67 -5.61 4.71
C ALA A 121 1.02 -6.44 3.60
N GLN A 122 0.15 -7.39 3.93
CA GLN A 122 -0.58 -8.16 2.92
C GLN A 122 -1.50 -7.24 2.09
N GLY A 123 -2.22 -6.34 2.76
CA GLY A 123 -3.05 -5.35 2.07
C GLY A 123 -2.22 -4.39 1.21
N ALA A 124 -1.06 -3.95 1.70
CA ALA A 124 -0.17 -3.08 0.95
C ALA A 124 0.42 -3.76 -0.30
N ASN A 125 0.82 -5.03 -0.19
CA ASN A 125 1.30 -5.80 -1.34
C ASN A 125 0.20 -6.00 -2.37
N ASP A 126 -1.02 -6.38 -1.97
CA ASP A 126 -2.15 -6.54 -2.88
C ASP A 126 -2.52 -5.22 -3.58
N MET A 127 -2.64 -4.13 -2.82
CA MET A 127 -2.89 -2.80 -3.37
C MET A 127 -1.80 -2.37 -4.36
N SER A 128 -0.54 -2.55 -4.00
CA SER A 128 0.59 -2.16 -4.84
C SER A 128 0.66 -2.97 -6.13
N HIS A 129 0.50 -4.30 -6.06
CA HIS A 129 0.45 -5.15 -7.25
C HIS A 129 -0.67 -4.71 -8.19
N HIS A 130 -1.88 -4.49 -7.64
CA HIS A 130 -3.01 -4.04 -8.45
C HIS A 130 -2.76 -2.68 -9.13
N ILE A 131 -2.16 -1.71 -8.41
CA ILE A 131 -1.78 -0.41 -8.98
C ILE A 131 -0.79 -0.59 -10.13
N GLN A 132 0.25 -1.42 -9.95
CA GLN A 132 1.25 -1.70 -10.98
C GLN A 132 0.62 -2.39 -12.21
N ASP A 133 -0.28 -3.34 -11.98
CA ASP A 133 -1.03 -4.00 -13.05
C ASP A 133 -1.89 -3.02 -13.84
N MET A 134 -2.55 -2.09 -13.15
CA MET A 134 -3.34 -1.03 -13.80
C MET A 134 -2.48 -0.09 -14.62
N VAL A 135 -1.35 0.35 -14.09
CA VAL A 135 -0.42 1.24 -14.83
C VAL A 135 0.13 0.55 -16.09
N ASN A 136 0.43 -0.74 -16.00
CA ASN A 136 0.97 -1.51 -17.13
C ASN A 136 -0.07 -1.85 -18.21
N ASN A 137 -1.31 -2.16 -17.81
CA ASN A 137 -2.33 -2.68 -18.71
C ASN A 137 -3.41 -1.63 -19.07
N CYS A 138 -3.57 -0.59 -18.25
CA CYS A 138 -4.58 0.47 -18.39
C CYS A 138 -3.95 1.85 -18.13
N PRO A 139 -2.94 2.27 -18.90
CA PRO A 139 -2.14 3.46 -18.60
C PRO A 139 -2.93 4.77 -18.61
N ASP A 140 -4.08 4.82 -19.27
CA ASP A 140 -4.94 6.00 -19.31
C ASP A 140 -5.95 6.06 -18.16
N THR A 141 -6.04 5.00 -17.33
CA THR A 141 -6.92 4.99 -16.17
C THR A 141 -6.38 5.91 -15.08
N ARG A 142 -7.24 6.81 -14.59
CA ARG A 142 -6.94 7.65 -13.43
C ARG A 142 -7.26 6.88 -12.15
N LEU A 143 -6.26 6.67 -11.31
CA LEU A 143 -6.40 5.92 -10.06
C LEU A 143 -6.77 6.86 -8.91
N VAL A 144 -7.74 6.45 -8.11
CA VAL A 144 -8.08 7.03 -6.82
C VAL A 144 -7.78 6.00 -5.75
N LEU A 145 -6.86 6.29 -4.87
CA LEU A 145 -6.48 5.39 -3.79
C LEU A 145 -7.19 5.80 -2.51
N GLY A 146 -7.50 4.85 -1.65
CA GLY A 146 -8.11 5.21 -0.39
C GLY A 146 -8.18 4.06 0.60
N GLY A 147 -8.53 4.44 1.84
CA GLY A 147 -8.71 3.48 2.90
C GLY A 147 -9.33 4.09 4.15
N TYR A 148 -9.87 3.21 4.99
CA TYR A 148 -10.43 3.56 6.27
C TYR A 148 -9.74 2.80 7.39
N SER A 149 -9.35 3.51 8.48
CA SER A 149 -8.74 2.88 9.66
C SER A 149 -7.49 2.06 9.30
N LEU A 150 -7.51 0.74 9.53
CA LEU A 150 -6.45 -0.18 9.09
C LEU A 150 -6.18 -0.07 7.58
N GLY A 151 -7.22 0.15 6.77
CA GLY A 151 -7.08 0.35 5.32
C GLY A 151 -6.41 1.67 4.95
N ALA A 152 -6.54 2.70 5.76
CA ALA A 152 -5.77 3.93 5.60
C ALA A 152 -4.27 3.66 5.83
N ALA A 153 -3.92 2.89 6.87
CA ALA A 153 -2.54 2.46 7.10
C ALA A 153 -1.98 1.59 5.96
N VAL A 154 -2.80 0.74 5.34
CA VAL A 154 -2.44 -0.01 4.12
C VAL A 154 -2.04 0.96 3.01
N THR A 155 -2.86 1.97 2.74
CA THR A 155 -2.60 2.98 1.71
C THR A 155 -1.36 3.80 2.03
N ASP A 156 -1.13 4.16 3.28
CA ASP A 156 0.07 4.88 3.73
C ASP A 156 1.35 4.10 3.45
N VAL A 157 1.35 2.79 3.75
CA VAL A 157 2.52 1.94 3.48
C VAL A 157 2.85 1.94 1.99
N VAL A 158 1.84 1.80 1.13
CA VAL A 158 2.04 1.81 -0.33
C VAL A 158 2.61 3.14 -0.82
N LEU A 159 2.14 4.27 -0.28
CA LEU A 159 2.51 5.59 -0.75
C LEU A 159 3.79 6.15 -0.11
N ALA A 160 4.11 5.73 1.13
CA ALA A 160 5.24 6.28 1.89
C ALA A 160 6.48 5.39 1.89
N ALA A 161 6.35 4.08 1.63
CA ALA A 161 7.47 3.15 1.69
C ALA A 161 8.17 3.02 0.32
N PRO A 162 9.28 3.72 0.08
CA PRO A 162 10.00 3.67 -1.19
C PRO A 162 10.79 2.37 -1.39
N ILE A 163 10.94 1.59 -0.33
CA ILE A 163 11.65 0.30 -0.30
C ILE A 163 10.83 -0.72 0.50
N GLY A 164 11.00 -2.00 0.20
CA GLY A 164 10.36 -3.08 0.94
C GLY A 164 10.78 -3.09 2.42
N ALA A 165 9.80 -3.22 3.33
CA ALA A 165 10.01 -3.29 4.77
C ALA A 165 8.84 -3.98 5.49
N PHE A 166 9.11 -4.68 6.59
CA PHE A 166 8.10 -5.27 7.48
C PHE A 166 7.05 -6.16 6.76
N GLY A 167 7.49 -6.94 5.75
CA GLY A 167 6.61 -7.79 4.95
C GLY A 167 5.94 -7.10 3.76
N PHE A 168 6.06 -5.77 3.63
CA PHE A 168 5.78 -5.07 2.38
C PHE A 168 7.00 -5.21 1.46
N ASP A 169 6.85 -5.86 0.31
CA ASP A 169 7.93 -6.23 -0.59
C ASP A 169 7.75 -5.72 -2.03
N SER A 170 6.64 -5.04 -2.30
CA SER A 170 6.28 -4.54 -3.61
C SER A 170 6.12 -3.00 -3.66
N PRO A 171 7.20 -2.21 -3.37
CA PRO A 171 7.11 -0.76 -3.46
C PRO A 171 6.76 -0.29 -4.88
N LEU A 172 6.04 0.84 -4.97
CA LEU A 172 5.65 1.40 -6.25
C LEU A 172 6.87 1.88 -7.04
N PRO A 173 7.00 1.52 -8.33
CA PRO A 173 8.06 2.05 -9.18
C PRO A 173 7.95 3.56 -9.38
N PRO A 174 9.07 4.25 -9.68
CA PRO A 174 9.05 5.65 -10.07
C PRO A 174 8.10 5.92 -11.24
N GLY A 175 7.35 7.02 -11.18
CA GLY A 175 6.42 7.43 -12.24
C GLY A 175 4.98 6.92 -12.07
N VAL A 176 4.75 5.94 -11.21
CA VAL A 176 3.38 5.45 -10.90
C VAL A 176 2.50 6.55 -10.32
N ASP A 177 3.09 7.49 -9.59
CA ASP A 177 2.40 8.64 -9.03
C ASP A 177 1.65 9.48 -10.08
N GLN A 178 2.09 9.50 -11.34
CA GLN A 178 1.45 10.22 -12.44
C GLN A 178 0.06 9.67 -12.78
N HIS A 179 -0.20 8.39 -12.46
CA HIS A 179 -1.50 7.74 -12.67
C HIS A 179 -2.46 7.96 -11.48
N VAL A 180 -1.94 8.34 -10.31
CA VAL A 180 -2.76 8.58 -9.12
C VAL A 180 -3.34 10.00 -9.16
N ALA A 181 -4.66 10.10 -9.34
CA ALA A 181 -5.38 11.36 -9.38
C ALA A 181 -5.62 11.94 -7.99
N ALA A 182 -6.02 11.08 -7.04
CA ALA A 182 -6.36 11.50 -5.69
C ALA A 182 -6.15 10.36 -4.68
N VAL A 183 -6.01 10.74 -3.41
CA VAL A 183 -5.94 9.85 -2.26
C VAL A 183 -6.97 10.33 -1.23
N ALA A 184 -7.79 9.43 -0.68
CA ALA A 184 -8.79 9.72 0.34
C ALA A 184 -8.63 8.77 1.54
N LEU A 185 -8.20 9.30 2.67
CA LEU A 185 -7.93 8.55 3.90
C LEU A 185 -8.91 8.97 5.00
N PHE A 186 -9.44 7.98 5.70
CA PHE A 186 -10.42 8.19 6.76
C PHE A 186 -9.96 7.49 8.04
N GLY A 187 -10.03 8.20 9.17
CA GLY A 187 -9.68 7.62 10.47
C GLY A 187 -8.25 7.06 10.51
N ASN A 188 -7.32 7.76 9.91
CA ASN A 188 -5.96 7.31 9.66
C ASN A 188 -5.08 7.43 10.92
N GLY A 189 -4.57 6.30 11.43
CA GLY A 189 -3.70 6.27 12.60
C GLY A 189 -2.31 6.89 12.37
N SER A 190 -1.87 7.04 11.12
CA SER A 190 -0.58 7.66 10.81
C SER A 190 -0.54 9.15 11.18
N GLN A 191 -1.66 9.81 11.33
CA GLN A 191 -1.74 11.21 11.79
C GLN A 191 -1.05 11.43 13.16
N TRP A 192 -0.86 10.37 13.96
CA TRP A 192 -0.10 10.45 15.21
C TRP A 192 1.38 10.79 14.99
N VAL A 193 1.92 10.48 13.81
CA VAL A 193 3.29 10.79 13.39
C VAL A 193 3.34 11.88 12.31
N GLY A 194 2.18 12.34 11.86
CA GLY A 194 1.99 13.32 10.79
C GLY A 194 1.30 12.71 9.57
N PRO A 195 0.70 13.55 8.72
CA PRO A 195 0.02 13.09 7.50
C PRO A 195 1.00 12.42 6.55
N ILE A 196 0.48 11.52 5.70
CA ILE A 196 1.27 10.78 4.70
C ILE A 196 2.11 11.72 3.82
N THR A 197 1.59 12.90 3.53
CA THR A 197 2.25 13.92 2.70
C THR A 197 3.55 14.45 3.30
N ASN A 198 3.76 14.31 4.62
CA ASN A 198 5.06 14.60 5.25
C ASN A 198 6.14 13.58 4.85
N PHE A 199 5.74 12.35 4.54
CA PHE A 199 6.65 11.27 4.14
C PHE A 199 6.82 11.19 2.63
N ASN A 200 5.78 11.56 1.87
CA ASN A 200 5.83 11.63 0.41
C ASN A 200 5.13 12.90 -0.11
N PRO A 201 5.87 14.01 -0.26
CA PRO A 201 5.32 15.29 -0.73
C PRO A 201 4.71 15.25 -2.13
N THR A 202 4.99 14.22 -2.94
CA THR A 202 4.42 14.05 -4.28
C THR A 202 2.88 14.03 -4.25
N TYR A 203 2.30 13.64 -3.12
CA TYR A 203 0.85 13.53 -2.96
C TYR A 203 0.19 14.73 -2.27
N ASN A 204 0.93 15.81 -1.93
CA ASN A 204 0.40 16.95 -1.16
C ASN A 204 -0.89 17.53 -1.75
N ASP A 205 -0.90 17.76 -3.07
CA ASP A 205 -2.02 18.44 -3.75
C ASP A 205 -3.19 17.50 -4.06
N ARG A 206 -3.03 16.21 -3.82
CA ARG A 206 -3.99 15.18 -4.23
C ARG A 206 -4.44 14.27 -3.09
N THR A 207 -4.11 14.60 -1.84
CA THR A 207 -4.52 13.83 -0.66
C THR A 207 -5.50 14.63 0.20
N ILE A 208 -6.59 13.96 0.60
CA ILE A 208 -7.47 14.40 1.67
C ILE A 208 -7.43 13.36 2.79
N GLU A 209 -7.16 13.82 4.02
CA GLU A 209 -7.22 13.00 5.23
C GLU A 209 -8.32 13.54 6.14
N LEU A 210 -9.27 12.69 6.49
CA LEU A 210 -10.43 13.04 7.28
C LEU A 210 -10.43 12.29 8.61
N CYS A 211 -10.56 13.05 9.70
CA CYS A 211 -10.65 12.54 11.05
C CYS A 211 -11.93 13.08 11.70
N HIS A 212 -12.84 12.20 12.12
CA HIS A 212 -14.12 12.61 12.69
C HIS A 212 -13.99 12.93 14.18
N GLY A 213 -14.41 14.12 14.58
CA GLY A 213 -14.56 14.51 15.98
C GLY A 213 -13.36 14.18 16.86
N ALA A 214 -13.63 13.43 17.91
CA ALA A 214 -12.62 12.94 18.85
C ALA A 214 -12.20 11.48 18.56
N ASP A 215 -12.26 11.04 17.31
CA ASP A 215 -11.83 9.71 16.89
C ASP A 215 -10.44 9.37 17.45
N PRO A 216 -10.32 8.37 18.35
CA PRO A 216 -9.08 8.11 19.05
C PRO A 216 -7.98 7.52 18.15
N VAL A 217 -8.31 7.07 16.94
CA VAL A 217 -7.33 6.49 16.01
C VAL A 217 -6.58 7.59 15.26
N CYS A 218 -7.26 8.60 14.78
CA CYS A 218 -6.65 9.66 13.97
C CYS A 218 -6.45 10.99 14.71
N ASN A 219 -7.12 11.18 15.84
CA ASN A 219 -6.92 12.35 16.71
C ASN A 219 -6.13 11.91 17.94
N PRO A 220 -4.86 12.35 18.14
CA PRO A 220 -4.04 11.99 19.30
C PRO A 220 -4.66 12.58 20.58
N ALA A 221 -5.67 11.89 21.09
CA ALA A 221 -6.39 12.24 22.28
C ALA A 221 -5.79 11.55 23.52
N ASP A 222 -6.22 11.99 24.71
CA ASP A 222 -5.88 11.34 25.97
C ASP A 222 -6.22 9.84 25.91
N PRO A 223 -5.26 8.91 26.12
CA PRO A 223 -5.49 7.48 26.14
C PRO A 223 -6.61 7.05 27.08
N ASN A 224 -6.91 7.82 28.12
CA ASN A 224 -8.00 7.54 29.05
C ASN A 224 -9.39 7.71 28.42
N THR A 225 -9.52 8.47 27.34
CA THR A 225 -10.78 8.71 26.63
C THR A 225 -10.98 7.77 25.44
N TRP A 226 -10.00 6.93 25.11
CA TRP A 226 -10.04 6.04 23.95
C TRP A 226 -11.35 5.25 23.82
N LYS A 227 -11.74 4.58 24.91
CA LYS A 227 -12.96 3.76 24.91
C LYS A 227 -14.24 4.62 24.76
N ALA A 228 -14.27 5.77 25.41
CA ALA A 228 -15.43 6.67 25.36
C ALA A 228 -15.60 7.28 23.96
N ASN A 229 -14.50 7.56 23.28
CA ASN A 229 -14.49 8.20 21.97
C ASN A 229 -14.51 7.17 20.81
N TRP A 230 -14.49 5.87 21.11
CA TRP A 230 -14.52 4.84 20.05
C TRP A 230 -15.71 4.96 19.07
N PRO A 231 -16.93 5.39 19.48
CA PRO A 231 -18.02 5.64 18.56
C PRO A 231 -17.68 6.62 17.43
N GLU A 232 -16.81 7.59 17.67
CA GLU A 232 -16.36 8.58 16.67
C GLU A 232 -15.52 7.94 15.55
N HIS A 233 -14.90 6.77 15.85
CA HIS A 233 -14.12 6.00 14.87
C HIS A 233 -14.99 5.13 13.98
N LEU A 234 -16.25 4.89 14.31
CA LEU A 234 -17.10 3.97 13.52
C LEU A 234 -17.43 4.57 12.15
N ALA A 235 -17.49 3.72 11.12
CA ALA A 235 -17.79 4.13 9.75
C ALA A 235 -19.08 4.97 9.64
N GLY A 236 -20.11 4.66 10.44
CA GLY A 236 -21.34 5.42 10.51
C GLY A 236 -21.13 6.89 10.89
N ALA A 237 -20.27 7.19 11.86
CA ALA A 237 -19.98 8.57 12.28
C ALA A 237 -19.42 9.42 11.12
N TYR A 238 -18.52 8.85 10.33
CA TYR A 238 -17.97 9.52 9.14
C TYR A 238 -19.00 9.75 8.05
N ILE A 239 -19.91 8.77 7.85
CA ILE A 239 -20.99 8.86 6.85
C ILE A 239 -22.01 9.91 7.28
N ASP A 240 -22.47 9.86 8.52
CA ASP A 240 -23.47 10.77 9.07
C ASP A 240 -22.96 12.23 9.13
N ALA A 241 -21.65 12.40 9.33
CA ALA A 241 -20.98 13.71 9.27
C ALA A 241 -20.76 14.21 7.82
N GLY A 242 -21.13 13.44 6.80
CA GLY A 242 -20.94 13.82 5.39
C GLY A 242 -19.50 13.75 4.89
N MET A 243 -18.59 13.11 5.63
CA MET A 243 -17.17 13.04 5.26
C MET A 243 -16.91 12.19 4.01
N ALA A 244 -17.71 11.15 3.76
CA ALA A 244 -17.66 10.41 2.50
C ALA A 244 -17.95 11.32 1.30
N ASN A 245 -18.98 12.15 1.42
CA ASN A 245 -19.35 13.14 0.41
C ASN A 245 -18.28 14.22 0.23
N GLN A 246 -17.70 14.73 1.32
CA GLN A 246 -16.60 15.70 1.30
C GLN A 246 -15.39 15.16 0.54
N ALA A 247 -14.99 13.92 0.81
CA ALA A 247 -13.89 13.26 0.10
C ALA A 247 -14.22 13.08 -1.38
N ALA A 248 -15.48 12.74 -1.70
CA ALA A 248 -15.93 12.58 -3.08
C ALA A 248 -15.90 13.91 -3.85
N ASP A 249 -16.23 15.04 -3.22
CA ASP A 249 -16.10 16.38 -3.83
C ASP A 249 -14.63 16.70 -4.15
N PHE A 250 -13.75 16.42 -3.19
CA PHE A 250 -12.30 16.58 -3.40
C PHE A 250 -11.79 15.74 -4.57
N VAL A 251 -12.14 14.45 -4.60
CA VAL A 251 -11.74 13.52 -5.66
C VAL A 251 -12.29 13.94 -7.01
N ALA A 252 -13.57 14.33 -7.09
CA ALA A 252 -14.18 14.80 -8.33
C ALA A 252 -13.45 16.03 -8.92
N GLY A 253 -12.96 16.91 -8.05
CA GLY A 253 -12.14 18.06 -8.47
C GLY A 253 -10.74 17.71 -9.01
N LYS A 254 -10.30 16.45 -8.87
CA LYS A 254 -8.99 15.95 -9.36
C LYS A 254 -9.12 15.07 -10.61
N LEU A 255 -10.33 14.70 -11.01
CA LEU A 255 -10.67 13.81 -12.14
C LEU A 255 -11.11 14.58 -13.38
#